data_2a586cb6ed3db2b18ccbe18af0c4991b
#
_entry.id   2a586cb6ed3db2b18ccbe18af0c4991b
#
_cell.length_a   1.000
_cell.length_b   1.000
_cell.length_c   1.000
_cell.angle_alpha   90.00
_cell.angle_beta   90.00
_cell.angle_gamma   90.00
#
_symmetry.space_group_name_H-M   'P 1'
#
loop_
_entity.id
_entity.type
_entity.pdbx_description
1 polymer ?
#
loop_
_entity_poly.entity_id
_entity_poly.type
_entity_poly.pdbx_seq_one_letter_code
_entity_poly.pdbx_strand_id
1 'polypeptide(L)'
;MLTGLGGAFCYLCNYSKEQCNTFDYVKAGFPVDRSLEQTKQICEEKWHLLENRKPNDYKVRQGVTKEPITNEEHLTLHPLHSYLRVFGWIYKICYHAVAGHFNWSESKFEGISKIQGVNNLIESKRKIQKCVEEEINVALEKPDPTGHGGTSTTGNVVKTLLNTNNRTLLTKHISDVSLKENIDKIILYVSIIFWPVNSNSKINVEKYSVLCQKTMMLVMSVKWIRFTPYCSCK
;
A
#
# COMPACT_ATOMS: atom_id res chain seq x y z
N MET A 1 -13.68 4.94 13.08
CA MET A 1 -12.51 4.04 13.21
C MET A 1 -12.72 3.16 14.43
N LEU A 2 -12.85 1.85 14.24
CA LEU A 2 -13.15 0.89 15.31
C LEU A 2 -11.98 0.71 16.30
N THR A 3 -10.76 0.87 15.83
CA THR A 3 -9.52 0.67 16.60
C THR A 3 -9.08 1.87 17.43
N GLY A 4 -9.74 3.02 17.32
CA GLY A 4 -9.34 4.25 18.00
C GLY A 4 -8.06 4.91 17.51
N LEU A 5 -7.45 4.44 16.39
CA LEU A 5 -6.19 4.95 15.85
C LEU A 5 -6.40 5.95 14.72
N GLY A 6 -5.51 6.93 14.63
CA GLY A 6 -5.41 7.84 13.50
C GLY A 6 -4.58 7.26 12.34
N GLY A 7 -4.77 7.80 11.12
CA GLY A 7 -4.26 7.22 9.87
C GLY A 7 -2.74 7.19 9.65
N ALA A 8 -1.92 7.67 10.60
CA ALA A 8 -0.45 7.65 10.49
C ALA A 8 0.22 6.47 11.20
N PHE A 9 -0.53 5.72 12.01
CA PHE A 9 -0.02 4.60 12.80
C PHE A 9 -0.69 3.28 12.39
N CYS A 10 0.08 2.21 12.53
CA CYS A 10 -0.40 0.86 12.30
C CYS A 10 -1.24 0.37 13.50
N TYR A 11 -2.30 -0.36 13.25
CA TYR A 11 -3.09 -0.98 14.33
C TYR A 11 -2.54 -2.35 14.77
N LEU A 12 -1.54 -2.88 14.04
CA LEU A 12 -0.88 -4.13 14.36
C LEU A 12 0.47 -3.92 15.06
N CYS A 13 1.06 -2.71 14.98
CA CYS A 13 2.35 -2.43 15.56
C CYS A 13 2.46 -0.97 16.02
N ASN A 14 3.45 -0.67 16.86
CA ASN A 14 3.67 0.66 17.41
C ASN A 14 4.45 1.61 16.47
N TYR A 15 4.74 1.17 15.25
CA TYR A 15 5.55 1.94 14.31
C TYR A 15 4.74 2.96 13.53
N SER A 16 5.32 4.14 13.36
CA SER A 16 4.79 5.16 12.45
C SER A 16 5.04 4.77 10.99
N LYS A 17 4.37 5.48 10.08
CA LYS A 17 4.56 5.30 8.63
C LYS A 17 6.02 5.49 8.20
N GLU A 18 6.73 6.42 8.83
CA GLU A 18 8.14 6.69 8.55
C GLU A 18 9.02 5.51 8.99
N GLN A 19 8.78 4.99 10.18
CA GLN A 19 9.52 3.84 10.73
C GLN A 19 9.30 2.56 9.92
N CYS A 20 8.07 2.31 9.44
CA CYS A 20 7.77 1.15 8.59
C CYS A 20 8.53 1.13 7.26
N ASN A 21 9.10 2.27 6.83
CA ASN A 21 9.92 2.39 5.62
C ASN A 21 11.42 2.36 5.93
N THR A 22 11.84 1.73 7.02
CA THR A 22 13.25 1.57 7.37
C THR A 22 13.70 0.12 7.21
N PHE A 23 14.98 -0.07 6.83
CA PHE A 23 15.56 -1.42 6.72
C PHE A 23 15.54 -2.17 8.06
N ASP A 24 15.68 -1.46 9.16
CA ASP A 24 15.69 -2.06 10.50
C ASP A 24 14.33 -2.67 10.82
N TYR A 25 13.22 -2.01 10.48
CA TYR A 25 11.88 -2.56 10.64
C TYR A 25 11.68 -3.84 9.82
N VAL A 26 12.13 -3.84 8.57
CA VAL A 26 12.03 -5.03 7.70
C VAL A 26 12.90 -6.18 8.21
N LYS A 27 14.13 -5.89 8.64
CA LYS A 27 15.04 -6.88 9.25
C LYS A 27 14.50 -7.47 10.55
N ALA A 28 13.79 -6.67 11.34
CA ALA A 28 13.13 -7.14 12.57
C ALA A 28 11.95 -8.10 12.31
N GLY A 29 11.57 -8.34 11.03
CA GLY A 29 10.54 -9.30 10.67
C GLY A 29 9.12 -8.81 10.88
N PHE A 30 8.87 -7.51 10.76
CA PHE A 30 7.55 -6.89 10.92
C PHE A 30 6.92 -7.19 12.30
N PRO A 31 7.51 -6.72 13.39
CA PRO A 31 7.01 -7.04 14.72
C PRO A 31 5.57 -6.55 14.89
N VAL A 32 4.72 -7.45 15.36
CA VAL A 32 3.35 -7.16 15.76
C VAL A 32 3.35 -7.04 17.27
N ASP A 33 3.40 -5.82 17.76
CA ASP A 33 3.60 -5.53 19.17
C ASP A 33 2.50 -4.62 19.77
N ARG A 34 1.48 -4.29 18.98
CA ARG A 34 0.33 -3.50 19.43
C ARG A 34 -0.84 -4.40 19.73
N SER A 35 -1.35 -4.31 20.97
CA SER A 35 -2.60 -4.90 21.37
C SER A 35 -3.70 -3.84 21.55
N LEU A 36 -4.96 -4.27 21.56
CA LEU A 36 -6.07 -3.39 21.95
C LEU A 36 -5.96 -2.94 23.40
N GLU A 37 -5.42 -3.80 24.26
CA GLU A 37 -5.18 -3.48 25.67
C GLU A 37 -4.22 -2.30 25.80
N GLN A 38 -3.10 -2.33 25.08
CA GLN A 38 -2.18 -1.18 25.02
C GLN A 38 -2.86 0.09 24.52
N THR A 39 -3.75 -0.04 23.53
CA THR A 39 -4.50 1.12 23.01
C THR A 39 -5.46 1.68 24.05
N LYS A 40 -6.16 0.82 24.82
CA LYS A 40 -7.02 1.21 25.95
C LYS A 40 -6.21 1.88 27.05
N GLN A 41 -5.08 1.28 27.45
CA GLN A 41 -4.17 1.85 28.43
C GLN A 41 -3.68 3.25 28.04
N ILE A 42 -3.31 3.47 26.77
CA ILE A 42 -2.95 4.80 26.26
C ILE A 42 -4.13 5.77 26.36
N CYS A 43 -5.36 5.32 26.10
CA CYS A 43 -6.55 6.13 26.28
C CYS A 43 -6.73 6.55 27.75
N GLU A 44 -6.61 5.63 28.68
CA GLU A 44 -6.77 5.88 30.11
C GLU A 44 -5.68 6.80 30.67
N GLU A 45 -4.42 6.47 30.41
CA GLU A 45 -3.26 7.22 30.95
C GLU A 45 -3.12 8.63 30.31
N LYS A 46 -3.54 8.80 29.07
CA LYS A 46 -3.30 10.02 28.30
C LYS A 46 -4.60 10.70 27.85
N TRP A 47 -5.71 10.45 28.57
CA TRP A 47 -7.01 11.01 28.24
C TRP A 47 -7.00 12.53 28.15
N HIS A 48 -6.28 13.21 29.05
CA HIS A 48 -6.12 14.66 29.05
C HIS A 48 -5.51 15.21 27.74
N LEU A 49 -4.65 14.42 27.07
CA LEU A 49 -4.09 14.81 25.77
C LEU A 49 -5.11 14.61 24.62
N LEU A 50 -6.05 13.65 24.78
CA LEU A 50 -7.13 13.42 23.83
C LEU A 50 -8.13 14.59 23.83
N GLU A 51 -8.44 15.12 25.00
CA GLU A 51 -9.36 16.24 25.17
C GLU A 51 -8.79 17.54 24.56
N ASN A 52 -7.51 17.82 24.78
CA ASN A 52 -6.88 19.05 24.32
C ASN A 52 -6.48 19.04 22.82
N ARG A 53 -6.46 17.91 22.16
CA ARG A 53 -6.20 17.68 20.73
C ARG A 53 -5.03 18.45 20.11
N LYS A 54 -3.97 18.74 20.88
CA LYS A 54 -2.78 19.42 20.35
C LYS A 54 -2.08 18.54 19.30
N PRO A 55 -1.70 19.06 18.13
CA PRO A 55 -1.07 18.28 17.06
C PRO A 55 0.19 17.51 17.50
N ASN A 56 1.00 18.11 18.37
CA ASN A 56 2.25 17.48 18.86
C ASN A 56 2.01 16.28 19.78
N ASP A 57 0.85 16.14 20.39
CA ASP A 57 0.51 15.05 21.30
C ASP A 57 0.22 13.74 20.55
N TYR A 58 0.04 13.81 19.23
CA TYR A 58 -0.28 12.66 18.39
C TYR A 58 0.82 11.57 18.43
N LYS A 59 2.10 11.97 18.43
CA LYS A 59 3.23 11.04 18.54
C LYS A 59 3.30 10.41 19.93
N VAL A 60 3.08 11.20 20.97
CA VAL A 60 3.08 10.73 22.38
C VAL A 60 1.98 9.71 22.61
N ARG A 61 0.83 9.87 21.95
CA ARG A 61 -0.29 8.96 21.98
C ARG A 61 -0.17 7.77 21.01
N GLN A 62 0.94 7.67 20.31
CA GLN A 62 1.16 6.62 19.30
C GLN A 62 0.00 6.47 18.29
N GLY A 63 -0.59 7.59 17.89
CA GLY A 63 -1.71 7.63 16.96
C GLY A 63 -3.09 7.33 17.55
N VAL A 64 -3.21 7.07 18.84
CA VAL A 64 -4.51 6.86 19.51
C VAL A 64 -5.31 8.17 19.49
N THR A 65 -6.53 8.12 18.97
CA THR A 65 -7.41 9.30 18.82
C THR A 65 -8.69 9.19 19.63
N LYS A 66 -9.08 7.98 20.00
CA LYS A 66 -10.25 7.66 20.82
C LYS A 66 -10.15 6.25 21.35
N GLU A 67 -10.98 5.92 22.31
CA GLU A 67 -11.11 4.56 22.83
C GLU A 67 -11.54 3.58 21.71
N PRO A 68 -10.94 2.38 21.62
CA PRO A 68 -11.38 1.34 20.72
C PRO A 68 -12.76 0.80 21.15
N ILE A 69 -13.66 0.62 20.18
CA ILE A 69 -15.02 0.13 20.40
C ILE A 69 -15.19 -1.34 20.04
N THR A 70 -14.11 -2.04 19.77
CA THR A 70 -14.12 -3.47 19.43
C THR A 70 -13.09 -4.23 20.25
N ASN A 71 -13.27 -5.53 20.37
CA ASN A 71 -12.31 -6.43 21.00
C ASN A 71 -11.33 -6.99 19.98
N GLU A 72 -10.17 -7.45 20.46
CA GLU A 72 -9.06 -7.96 19.65
C GLU A 72 -9.48 -9.12 18.73
N GLU A 73 -10.35 -10.00 19.22
CA GLU A 73 -10.88 -11.16 18.51
C GLU A 73 -11.61 -10.81 17.19
N HIS A 74 -12.06 -9.57 17.06
CA HIS A 74 -12.78 -9.07 15.89
C HIS A 74 -11.89 -8.25 14.93
N LEU A 75 -10.61 -8.07 15.26
CA LEU A 75 -9.66 -7.34 14.43
C LEU A 75 -9.01 -8.25 13.41
N THR A 76 -9.68 -8.50 12.33
CA THR A 76 -9.10 -9.23 11.18
C THR A 76 -8.79 -8.30 10.03
N LEU A 77 -7.62 -8.49 9.44
CA LEU A 77 -7.30 -7.91 8.13
C LEU A 77 -8.17 -8.57 7.07
N HIS A 78 -9.07 -7.80 6.46
CA HIS A 78 -9.87 -8.34 5.37
C HIS A 78 -8.96 -8.58 4.14
N PRO A 79 -8.73 -9.83 3.71
CA PRO A 79 -7.74 -10.15 2.67
C PRO A 79 -7.99 -9.42 1.36
N LEU A 80 -9.26 -9.27 0.95
CA LEU A 80 -9.62 -8.57 -0.27
C LEU A 80 -9.21 -7.09 -0.24
N HIS A 81 -9.44 -6.38 0.88
CA HIS A 81 -9.04 -4.99 1.00
C HIS A 81 -7.52 -4.83 0.98
N SER A 82 -6.79 -5.75 1.62
CA SER A 82 -5.32 -5.79 1.56
C SER A 82 -4.84 -5.94 0.13
N TYR A 83 -5.42 -6.87 -0.59
CA TYR A 83 -5.10 -7.18 -1.97
C TYR A 83 -5.33 -5.99 -2.91
N LEU A 84 -6.50 -5.35 -2.81
CA LEU A 84 -6.84 -4.17 -3.61
C LEU A 84 -5.90 -2.99 -3.32
N ARG A 85 -5.55 -2.77 -2.05
CA ARG A 85 -4.65 -1.68 -1.64
C ARG A 85 -3.22 -1.90 -2.14
N VAL A 86 -2.71 -3.11 -2.02
CA VAL A 86 -1.38 -3.45 -2.53
C VAL A 86 -1.35 -3.34 -4.05
N PHE A 87 -2.40 -3.76 -4.74
CA PHE A 87 -2.50 -3.56 -6.18
C PHE A 87 -2.51 -2.08 -6.56
N GLY A 88 -3.33 -1.25 -5.91
CA GLY A 88 -3.35 0.18 -6.15
C GLY A 88 -1.97 0.84 -5.94
N TRP A 89 -1.21 0.36 -4.94
CA TRP A 89 0.15 0.77 -4.70
C TRP A 89 1.11 0.34 -5.83
N ILE A 90 1.02 -0.91 -6.31
CA ILE A 90 1.79 -1.40 -7.48
C ILE A 90 1.46 -0.58 -8.73
N TYR A 91 0.18 -0.36 -8.99
CA TYR A 91 -0.27 0.43 -10.13
C TYR A 91 0.29 1.85 -10.09
N LYS A 92 0.31 2.47 -8.90
CA LYS A 92 0.95 3.76 -8.69
C LYS A 92 2.43 3.73 -9.04
N ILE A 93 3.18 2.72 -8.59
CA ILE A 93 4.59 2.54 -8.95
C ILE A 93 4.75 2.49 -10.47
N CYS A 94 3.93 1.72 -11.16
CA CYS A 94 4.03 1.53 -12.61
C CYS A 94 3.81 2.85 -13.36
N TYR A 95 2.74 3.61 -13.07
CA TYR A 95 2.52 4.84 -13.82
C TYR A 95 3.49 5.97 -13.47
N HIS A 96 4.04 6.00 -12.24
CA HIS A 96 5.15 6.89 -11.89
C HIS A 96 6.43 6.53 -12.67
N ALA A 97 6.75 5.23 -12.78
CA ALA A 97 7.91 4.78 -13.55
C ALA A 97 7.77 5.07 -15.05
N VAL A 98 6.57 4.88 -15.63
CA VAL A 98 6.27 5.23 -17.03
C VAL A 98 6.40 6.73 -17.28
N ALA A 99 5.97 7.56 -16.31
CA ALA A 99 6.12 9.01 -16.39
C ALA A 99 7.56 9.51 -16.19
N GLY A 100 8.49 8.65 -15.77
CA GLY A 100 9.83 9.07 -15.34
C GLY A 100 9.82 9.93 -14.08
N HIS A 101 8.75 9.83 -13.27
CA HIS A 101 8.56 10.63 -12.07
C HIS A 101 8.95 9.82 -10.82
N PHE A 102 10.19 9.99 -10.38
CA PHE A 102 10.79 9.23 -9.28
C PHE A 102 10.61 9.88 -7.90
N ASN A 103 9.50 10.58 -7.71
CA ASN A 103 9.08 11.10 -6.41
C ASN A 103 7.69 10.56 -6.07
N TRP A 104 7.53 10.03 -4.84
CA TRP A 104 6.25 9.46 -4.40
C TRP A 104 5.14 10.52 -4.22
N SER A 105 5.52 11.79 -4.07
CA SER A 105 4.58 12.89 -3.97
C SER A 105 4.10 13.35 -5.35
N GLU A 106 2.82 13.26 -5.61
CA GLU A 106 2.19 13.76 -6.84
C GLU A 106 2.12 15.30 -6.92
N SER A 107 2.70 15.99 -5.95
CA SER A 107 2.75 17.46 -5.90
C SER A 107 4.15 18.04 -6.04
N LYS A 108 5.19 17.19 -6.05
CA LYS A 108 6.60 17.61 -6.13
C LYS A 108 7.21 17.07 -7.41
N PHE A 109 7.40 17.95 -8.40
CA PHE A 109 8.00 17.61 -9.67
C PHE A 109 9.33 18.35 -9.81
N GLU A 110 10.39 17.64 -10.18
CA GLU A 110 11.71 18.21 -10.41
C GLU A 110 11.84 18.61 -11.88
N GLY A 111 12.30 19.83 -12.14
CA GLY A 111 12.59 20.32 -13.49
C GLY A 111 11.37 20.65 -14.36
N ILE A 112 10.14 20.46 -13.90
CA ILE A 112 8.93 20.74 -14.67
C ILE A 112 7.86 21.41 -13.78
N SER A 113 6.93 22.12 -14.41
CA SER A 113 5.79 22.71 -13.68
C SER A 113 4.90 21.61 -13.06
N LYS A 114 4.20 21.97 -11.98
CA LYS A 114 3.24 21.04 -11.33
C LYS A 114 2.15 20.57 -12.30
N ILE A 115 1.65 21.46 -13.16
CA ILE A 115 0.61 21.13 -14.15
C ILE A 115 1.15 20.10 -15.15
N GLN A 116 2.35 20.32 -15.69
CA GLN A 116 3.02 19.40 -16.61
C GLN A 116 3.24 18.03 -15.97
N GLY A 117 3.73 18.00 -14.72
CA GLY A 117 3.97 16.75 -14.00
C GLY A 117 2.69 15.95 -13.75
N VAL A 118 1.60 16.61 -13.35
CA VAL A 118 0.30 15.95 -13.17
C VAL A 118 -0.23 15.40 -14.50
N ASN A 119 -0.11 16.18 -15.59
CA ASN A 119 -0.53 15.71 -16.92
C ASN A 119 0.27 14.48 -17.37
N ASN A 120 1.59 14.46 -17.14
CA ASN A 120 2.44 13.31 -17.45
C ASN A 120 2.02 12.05 -16.70
N LEU A 121 1.67 12.17 -15.39
CA LEU A 121 1.16 11.06 -14.61
C LEU A 121 -0.19 10.56 -15.15
N ILE A 122 -1.11 11.46 -15.49
CA ILE A 122 -2.42 11.11 -16.06
C ILE A 122 -2.25 10.39 -17.40
N GLU A 123 -1.37 10.88 -18.27
CA GLU A 123 -1.09 10.25 -19.56
C GLU A 123 -0.46 8.85 -19.38
N SER A 124 0.50 8.71 -18.48
CA SER A 124 1.13 7.43 -18.18
C SER A 124 0.13 6.41 -17.64
N LYS A 125 -0.79 6.84 -16.79
CA LYS A 125 -1.89 6.03 -16.29
C LYS A 125 -2.80 5.56 -17.43
N ARG A 126 -3.17 6.47 -18.35
CA ARG A 126 -3.98 6.14 -19.53
C ARG A 126 -3.27 5.15 -20.47
N LYS A 127 -1.94 5.28 -20.67
CA LYS A 127 -1.15 4.33 -21.48
C LYS A 127 -1.24 2.91 -20.92
N ILE A 128 -1.10 2.74 -19.61
CA ILE A 128 -1.25 1.41 -18.97
C ILE A 128 -2.68 0.92 -19.09
N GLN A 129 -3.68 1.76 -18.81
CA GLN A 129 -5.11 1.38 -18.91
C GLN A 129 -5.44 0.88 -20.31
N LYS A 130 -5.06 1.63 -21.33
CA LYS A 130 -5.28 1.28 -22.74
C LYS A 130 -4.59 -0.04 -23.11
N CYS A 131 -3.32 -0.22 -22.69
CA CYS A 131 -2.60 -1.47 -22.93
C CYS A 131 -3.32 -2.69 -22.32
N VAL A 132 -3.79 -2.58 -21.07
CA VAL A 132 -4.50 -3.65 -20.38
C VAL A 132 -5.85 -3.94 -21.07
N GLU A 133 -6.58 -2.89 -21.46
CA GLU A 133 -7.87 -3.04 -22.14
C GLU A 133 -7.71 -3.70 -23.52
N GLU A 134 -6.72 -3.30 -24.31
CA GLU A 134 -6.46 -3.84 -25.64
C GLU A 134 -5.97 -5.30 -25.61
N GLU A 135 -5.13 -5.67 -24.61
CA GLU A 135 -4.50 -6.99 -24.57
C GLU A 135 -5.38 -8.08 -23.91
N ILE A 136 -6.19 -7.71 -22.92
CA ILE A 136 -6.96 -8.68 -22.14
C ILE A 136 -8.43 -8.29 -21.93
N ASN A 137 -8.89 -7.22 -22.57
CA ASN A 137 -10.28 -6.70 -22.48
C ASN A 137 -10.74 -6.45 -21.03
N VAL A 138 -9.85 -5.88 -20.21
CA VAL A 138 -10.09 -5.57 -18.79
C VAL A 138 -9.94 -4.07 -18.57
N ALA A 139 -11.00 -3.42 -18.10
CA ALA A 139 -10.94 -2.00 -17.74
C ALA A 139 -10.37 -1.82 -16.32
N LEU A 140 -9.26 -1.08 -16.24
CA LEU A 140 -8.72 -0.55 -14.98
C LEU A 140 -9.46 0.74 -14.62
N GLU A 141 -9.91 0.86 -13.36
CA GLU A 141 -10.55 2.07 -12.85
C GLU A 141 -11.64 2.64 -13.77
N LYS A 142 -12.83 2.08 -13.70
CA LYS A 142 -13.97 2.65 -14.41
C LYS A 142 -14.26 4.06 -13.89
N PRO A 143 -14.36 5.06 -14.78
CA PRO A 143 -14.82 6.38 -14.36
C PRO A 143 -16.21 6.25 -13.74
N ASP A 144 -16.42 6.92 -12.61
CA ASP A 144 -17.72 7.00 -11.98
C ASP A 144 -18.63 7.92 -12.85
N PRO A 145 -19.74 7.43 -13.39
CA PRO A 145 -20.65 8.25 -14.16
C PRO A 145 -21.30 9.36 -13.34
N THR A 146 -21.25 9.30 -12.00
CA THR A 146 -21.79 10.31 -11.10
C THR A 146 -20.79 11.40 -10.74
N GLY A 147 -19.51 11.31 -11.18
CA GLY A 147 -18.46 12.30 -10.92
C GLY A 147 -17.90 12.30 -9.51
N HIS A 148 -18.29 11.36 -8.64
CA HIS A 148 -17.82 11.25 -7.25
C HIS A 148 -16.52 10.45 -7.06
N GLY A 149 -15.76 10.26 -8.12
CA GLY A 149 -14.52 9.47 -8.14
C GLY A 149 -14.74 8.09 -8.76
N GLY A 150 -13.79 7.65 -9.56
CA GLY A 150 -13.88 6.37 -10.26
C GLY A 150 -13.98 5.18 -9.32
N THR A 151 -14.68 4.14 -9.74
CA THR A 151 -14.72 2.88 -9.01
C THR A 151 -13.32 2.29 -8.97
N SER A 152 -12.86 1.95 -7.78
CA SER A 152 -11.60 1.22 -7.61
C SER A 152 -11.64 -0.10 -8.39
N THR A 153 -10.48 -0.50 -8.88
CA THR A 153 -10.28 -1.79 -9.53
C THR A 153 -10.86 -2.93 -8.69
N THR A 154 -11.65 -3.81 -9.30
CA THR A 154 -12.29 -4.93 -8.58
C THR A 154 -11.28 -6.05 -8.28
N GLY A 155 -11.57 -6.89 -7.30
CA GLY A 155 -10.72 -8.03 -6.94
C GLY A 155 -10.48 -9.01 -8.10
N ASN A 156 -11.48 -9.22 -8.96
CA ASN A 156 -11.34 -10.07 -10.15
C ASN A 156 -10.36 -9.47 -11.17
N VAL A 157 -10.41 -8.17 -11.41
CA VAL A 157 -9.48 -7.46 -12.28
C VAL A 157 -8.05 -7.58 -11.75
N VAL A 158 -7.86 -7.37 -10.45
CA VAL A 158 -6.55 -7.52 -9.82
C VAL A 158 -6.02 -8.95 -9.95
N LYS A 159 -6.88 -9.95 -9.73
CA LYS A 159 -6.52 -11.37 -9.88
C LYS A 159 -6.08 -11.69 -11.31
N THR A 160 -6.78 -11.15 -12.31
CA THR A 160 -6.42 -11.32 -13.73
C THR A 160 -5.08 -10.67 -14.05
N LEU A 161 -4.82 -9.46 -13.54
CA LEU A 161 -3.58 -8.71 -13.81
C LEU A 161 -2.36 -9.26 -13.08
N LEU A 162 -2.53 -9.82 -11.90
CA LEU A 162 -1.42 -10.45 -11.16
C LEU A 162 -1.15 -11.90 -11.60
N ASN A 163 -1.91 -12.42 -12.56
CA ASN A 163 -1.62 -13.72 -13.17
C ASN A 163 -0.27 -13.67 -13.91
N THR A 164 0.40 -14.81 -13.96
CA THR A 164 1.73 -14.99 -14.57
C THR A 164 1.82 -14.42 -15.99
N ASN A 165 0.77 -14.58 -16.79
CA ASN A 165 0.75 -14.17 -18.20
C ASN A 165 0.50 -12.65 -18.38
N ASN A 166 -0.15 -11.99 -17.43
CA ASN A 166 -0.66 -10.62 -17.62
C ASN A 166 0.12 -9.57 -16.80
N ARG A 167 0.88 -9.98 -15.79
CA ARG A 167 1.55 -9.06 -14.86
C ARG A 167 2.50 -8.06 -15.54
N THR A 168 3.13 -8.46 -16.65
CA THR A 168 4.08 -7.62 -17.41
C THR A 168 3.38 -6.51 -18.20
N LEU A 169 2.06 -6.55 -18.36
CA LEU A 169 1.29 -5.49 -19.00
C LEU A 169 1.39 -4.16 -18.23
N LEU A 170 1.50 -4.23 -16.92
CA LEU A 170 1.62 -3.05 -16.06
C LEU A 170 2.96 -2.32 -16.25
N THR A 171 4.01 -3.04 -16.66
CA THR A 171 5.38 -2.53 -16.81
C THR A 171 5.79 -2.35 -18.27
N LYS A 172 4.93 -2.68 -19.22
CA LYS A 172 5.23 -2.70 -20.67
C LYS A 172 5.82 -1.38 -21.18
N HIS A 173 5.38 -0.26 -20.65
CA HIS A 173 5.81 1.08 -21.08
C HIS A 173 6.93 1.70 -20.24
N ILE A 174 7.54 0.96 -19.32
CA ILE A 174 8.70 1.44 -18.55
C ILE A 174 9.94 1.32 -19.44
N SER A 175 10.59 2.45 -19.71
CA SER A 175 11.76 2.53 -20.61
C SER A 175 13.05 2.06 -19.95
N ASP A 176 13.22 2.27 -18.64
CA ASP A 176 14.39 1.81 -17.89
C ASP A 176 14.27 0.30 -17.63
N VAL A 177 15.16 -0.46 -18.28
CA VAL A 177 15.16 -1.93 -18.23
C VAL A 177 15.41 -2.44 -16.80
N SER A 178 16.38 -1.86 -16.09
CA SER A 178 16.72 -2.29 -14.72
C SER A 178 15.59 -2.00 -13.74
N LEU A 179 14.97 -0.84 -13.85
CA LEU A 179 13.79 -0.48 -13.04
C LEU A 179 12.61 -1.38 -13.37
N LYS A 180 12.36 -1.64 -14.64
CA LYS A 180 11.31 -2.56 -15.10
C LYS A 180 11.47 -3.94 -14.49
N GLU A 181 12.66 -4.53 -14.55
CA GLU A 181 12.96 -5.85 -13.98
C GLU A 181 12.72 -5.88 -12.46
N ASN A 182 13.10 -4.83 -11.74
CA ASN A 182 12.85 -4.74 -10.30
C ASN A 182 11.36 -4.66 -9.98
N ILE A 183 10.59 -3.87 -10.74
CA ILE A 183 9.14 -3.77 -10.56
C ILE A 183 8.46 -5.10 -10.95
N ASP A 184 8.87 -5.75 -12.03
CA ASP A 184 8.35 -7.08 -12.42
C ASP A 184 8.59 -8.13 -11.32
N LYS A 185 9.76 -8.11 -10.65
CA LYS A 185 10.03 -8.97 -9.48
C LYS A 185 9.14 -8.63 -8.29
N ILE A 186 8.91 -7.34 -8.01
CA ILE A 186 7.99 -6.92 -6.94
C ILE A 186 6.59 -7.46 -7.23
N ILE A 187 6.09 -7.29 -8.46
CA ILE A 187 4.76 -7.77 -8.86
C ILE A 187 4.68 -9.29 -8.73
N LEU A 188 5.70 -10.01 -9.18
CA LEU A 188 5.78 -11.47 -9.05
C LEU A 188 5.70 -11.90 -7.58
N TYR A 189 6.53 -11.33 -6.70
CA TYR A 189 6.56 -11.70 -5.30
C TYR A 189 5.24 -11.38 -4.60
N VAL A 190 4.65 -10.21 -4.90
CA VAL A 190 3.32 -9.86 -4.38
C VAL A 190 2.26 -10.84 -4.87
N SER A 191 2.29 -11.26 -6.14
CA SER A 191 1.34 -12.27 -6.64
C SER A 191 1.46 -13.60 -5.90
N ILE A 192 2.68 -14.04 -5.59
CA ILE A 192 2.93 -15.26 -4.81
C ILE A 192 2.47 -15.10 -3.36
N ILE A 193 2.69 -13.92 -2.74
CA ILE A 193 2.24 -13.63 -1.37
C ILE A 193 0.71 -13.68 -1.26
N PHE A 194 -0.01 -13.16 -2.24
CA PHE A 194 -1.47 -13.14 -2.20
C PHE A 194 -2.16 -14.40 -2.70
N TRP A 195 -1.44 -15.29 -3.38
CA TRP A 195 -2.02 -16.53 -3.89
C TRP A 195 -2.56 -17.46 -2.79
N PRO A 196 -1.82 -17.74 -1.69
CA PRO A 196 -2.33 -18.58 -0.59
C PRO A 196 -3.52 -17.95 0.15
N VAL A 197 -3.55 -16.62 0.24
CA VAL A 197 -4.63 -15.89 0.92
C VAL A 197 -5.99 -16.11 0.21
N ASN A 198 -5.96 -16.40 -1.08
CA ASN A 198 -7.14 -16.67 -1.91
C ASN A 198 -7.34 -18.16 -2.21
N SER A 199 -6.60 -19.03 -1.55
CA SER A 199 -6.66 -20.49 -1.74
C SER A 199 -6.73 -21.19 -0.38
N ASN A 200 -7.29 -22.40 -0.35
CA ASN A 200 -7.28 -23.26 0.84
C ASN A 200 -5.94 -24.02 1.00
N SER A 201 -4.89 -23.57 0.34
CA SER A 201 -3.59 -24.24 0.36
C SER A 201 -2.87 -24.01 1.68
N LYS A 202 -2.30 -25.08 2.25
CA LYS A 202 -1.40 -24.95 3.40
C LYS A 202 -0.12 -24.25 2.98
N ILE A 203 0.32 -23.28 3.76
CA ILE A 203 1.57 -22.54 3.53
C ILE A 203 2.63 -22.96 4.56
N ASN A 204 3.88 -22.95 4.12
CA ASN A 204 5.01 -23.00 5.05
C ASN A 204 5.25 -21.56 5.54
N VAL A 205 4.93 -21.30 6.80
CA VAL A 205 4.96 -19.96 7.41
C VAL A 205 6.35 -19.35 7.36
N GLU A 206 7.41 -20.13 7.59
CA GLU A 206 8.79 -19.64 7.57
C GLU A 206 9.19 -19.17 6.16
N LYS A 207 8.95 -20.01 5.14
CA LYS A 207 9.23 -19.65 3.74
C LYS A 207 8.41 -18.43 3.30
N TYR A 208 7.17 -18.35 3.75
CA TYR A 208 6.29 -17.21 3.47
C TYR A 208 6.81 -15.91 4.11
N SER A 209 7.23 -15.96 5.37
CA SER A 209 7.84 -14.83 6.07
C SER A 209 9.11 -14.35 5.35
N VAL A 210 10.00 -15.27 4.96
CA VAL A 210 11.21 -14.94 4.18
C VAL A 210 10.86 -14.28 2.85
N LEU A 211 9.82 -14.75 2.15
CA LEU A 211 9.36 -14.13 0.91
C LEU A 211 8.85 -12.70 1.14
N CYS A 212 8.05 -12.48 2.20
CA CYS A 212 7.59 -11.16 2.57
C CYS A 212 8.75 -10.20 2.85
N GLN A 213 9.75 -10.63 3.63
CA GLN A 213 10.95 -9.84 3.91
C GLN A 213 11.73 -9.51 2.64
N LYS A 214 12.00 -10.50 1.79
CA LYS A 214 12.67 -10.29 0.49
C LYS A 214 11.93 -9.29 -0.39
N THR A 215 10.60 -9.39 -0.43
CA THR A 215 9.77 -8.45 -1.19
C THR A 215 9.93 -7.03 -0.69
N MET A 216 9.87 -6.82 0.62
CA MET A 216 10.05 -5.50 1.21
C MET A 216 11.47 -4.96 1.01
N MET A 217 12.51 -5.80 1.13
CA MET A 217 13.89 -5.39 0.85
C MET A 217 14.04 -4.93 -0.61
N LEU A 218 13.42 -5.63 -1.55
CA LEU A 218 13.42 -5.24 -2.96
C LEU A 218 12.67 -3.91 -3.17
N VAL A 219 11.52 -3.73 -2.55
CA VAL A 219 10.77 -2.45 -2.58
C VAL A 219 11.62 -1.31 -2.08
N MET A 220 12.31 -1.50 -0.95
CA MET A 220 13.14 -0.46 -0.35
C MET A 220 14.42 -0.17 -1.14
N SER A 221 14.91 -1.12 -1.95
CA SER A 221 16.05 -0.88 -2.85
C SER A 221 15.72 0.13 -3.95
N VAL A 222 14.45 0.29 -4.26
CA VAL A 222 13.96 1.32 -5.20
C VAL A 222 13.66 2.61 -4.41
N LYS A 223 14.68 3.46 -4.24
CA LYS A 223 14.75 4.59 -3.30
C LYS A 223 13.55 5.55 -3.30
N TRP A 224 12.86 5.73 -4.43
CA TRP A 224 11.73 6.65 -4.54
C TRP A 224 10.38 6.00 -4.17
N ILE A 225 10.30 4.68 -4.11
CA ILE A 225 9.09 3.96 -3.72
C ILE A 225 8.93 4.05 -2.20
N ARG A 226 7.74 4.42 -1.76
CA ARG A 226 7.38 4.39 -0.34
C ARG A 226 6.22 3.46 -0.13
N PHE A 227 6.41 2.52 0.76
CA PHE A 227 5.32 1.70 1.24
C PHE A 227 4.42 2.55 2.14
N THR A 228 3.14 2.59 1.84
CA THR A 228 2.15 3.17 2.75
C THR A 228 1.55 2.01 3.53
N PRO A 229 1.88 1.88 4.83
CA PRO A 229 1.28 0.84 5.63
C PRO A 229 -0.24 0.95 5.57
N TYR A 230 -0.89 -0.18 5.74
CA TYR A 230 -2.34 -0.39 5.60
C TYR A 230 -3.22 0.53 6.44
N CYS A 231 -2.62 1.28 7.34
CA CYS A 231 -3.28 2.11 8.34
C CYS A 231 -3.81 3.45 7.82
N SER A 232 -3.62 3.78 6.55
CA SER A 232 -4.22 4.98 5.94
C SER A 232 -5.63 4.71 5.41
N CYS A 233 -6.48 4.05 6.19
CA CYS A 233 -7.92 4.09 5.93
C CYS A 233 -8.43 5.49 6.25
N LYS A 234 -8.75 6.26 5.20
CA LYS A 234 -9.59 7.45 5.34
C LYS A 234 -10.99 7.04 5.72
#